data_82f9e754c0e9f560a82a928470c3085d
#
_entry.id   82f9e754c0e9f560a82a928470c3085d
#
_cell.length_a   1.000
_cell.length_b   1.000
_cell.length_c   1.000
_cell.angle_alpha   90.00
_cell.angle_beta   90.00
_cell.angle_gamma   90.00
#
_symmetry.space_group_name_H-M   'P 1'
#
loop_
_entity.id
_entity.type
_entity.pdbx_description
1 polymer ?
#
loop_
_entity_poly.entity_id
_entity_poly.type
_entity_poly.pdbx_seq_one_letter_code
_entity_poly.pdbx_strand_id
1 'polypeptide(L)'
;MQNKYEVLGVVGEGAYGIVYKCRNKETKEYVAIKKFKETEDEIVKKTMKRELRVLQLLKHDNIVEFKEAFKRKNNLFLVFEFIERNLLELLEEQPNGLEPQLIKSLIYQLCKSVKYLHEQNIIHRDIKPENLLITNSMKL
;
A
#
# COMPACT_ATOMS: atom_id res chain seq x y z
N MET A 1 -11.41 -11.03 -10.44
CA MET A 1 -10.29 -11.47 -9.61
C MET A 1 -9.95 -12.91 -9.89
N GLN A 2 -8.76 -13.32 -9.56
CA GLN A 2 -8.41 -14.74 -9.65
C GLN A 2 -9.29 -15.55 -8.69
N ASN A 3 -9.54 -16.83 -9.02
CA ASN A 3 -10.27 -17.73 -8.11
C ASN A 3 -9.60 -17.89 -6.74
N LYS A 4 -8.33 -17.49 -6.61
CA LYS A 4 -7.50 -17.48 -5.42
C LYS A 4 -7.98 -16.50 -4.34
N TYR A 5 -8.62 -15.39 -4.72
CA TYR A 5 -9.01 -14.32 -3.81
C TYR A 5 -10.51 -14.14 -3.72
N GLU A 6 -11.00 -13.96 -2.50
CA GLU A 6 -12.37 -13.58 -2.19
C GLU A 6 -12.43 -12.09 -1.87
N VAL A 7 -13.29 -11.34 -2.56
CA VAL A 7 -13.49 -9.91 -2.31
C VAL A 7 -14.37 -9.72 -1.09
N LEU A 8 -13.90 -8.96 -0.10
CA LEU A 8 -14.65 -8.66 1.11
C LEU A 8 -15.28 -7.26 1.09
N GLY A 9 -14.67 -6.31 0.39
CA GLY A 9 -15.18 -4.95 0.30
C GLY A 9 -14.24 -4.02 -0.43
N VAL A 10 -14.68 -2.77 -0.61
CA VAL A 10 -13.89 -1.67 -1.15
C VAL A 10 -13.26 -0.91 0.00
N VAL A 11 -11.95 -0.68 -0.05
CA VAL A 11 -11.19 0.08 0.94
C VAL A 11 -11.00 1.52 0.50
N GLY A 12 -10.84 1.75 -0.80
CA GLY A 12 -10.65 3.07 -1.36
C GLY A 12 -10.87 3.11 -2.86
N GLU A 13 -11.20 4.28 -3.35
CA GLU A 13 -11.35 4.56 -4.77
C GLU A 13 -10.66 5.89 -5.09
N GLY A 14 -9.91 5.93 -6.17
CA GLY A 14 -9.18 7.11 -6.61
C GLY A 14 -9.14 7.24 -8.12
N ALA A 15 -8.44 8.28 -8.61
CA ALA A 15 -8.29 8.57 -10.04
C ALA A 15 -7.68 7.40 -10.82
N TYR A 16 -6.81 6.62 -10.19
CA TYR A 16 -6.06 5.53 -10.82
C TYR A 16 -6.71 4.15 -10.70
N GLY A 17 -7.72 3.98 -9.86
CA GLY A 17 -8.40 2.69 -9.70
C GLY A 17 -9.07 2.48 -8.36
N ILE A 18 -9.37 1.24 -8.06
CA ILE A 18 -10.10 0.81 -6.87
C ILE A 18 -9.22 -0.13 -6.07
N VAL A 19 -9.22 0.03 -4.75
CA VAL A 19 -8.55 -0.88 -3.81
C VAL A 19 -9.60 -1.71 -3.08
N TYR A 20 -9.44 -3.02 -3.12
CA TYR A 20 -10.31 -3.98 -2.46
C TYR A 20 -9.61 -4.63 -1.28
N LYS A 21 -10.34 -4.84 -0.18
CA LYS A 21 -9.96 -5.79 0.85
C LYS A 21 -10.37 -7.19 0.39
N CYS A 22 -9.42 -8.11 0.34
CA CYS A 22 -9.63 -9.48 -0.11
C CYS A 22 -9.04 -10.47 0.89
N ARG A 23 -9.45 -11.72 0.77
CA ARG A 23 -8.88 -12.83 1.52
C ARG A 23 -8.38 -13.89 0.55
N ASN A 24 -7.16 -14.36 0.75
CA ASN A 24 -6.65 -15.53 0.05
C ASN A 24 -7.43 -16.78 0.52
N LYS A 25 -8.05 -17.50 -0.38
CA LYS A 25 -8.89 -18.66 -0.07
C LYS A 25 -8.10 -19.83 0.49
N GLU A 26 -6.83 -19.96 0.11
CA GLU A 26 -5.94 -21.04 0.53
C GLU A 26 -5.27 -20.72 1.86
N THR A 27 -4.57 -19.58 1.93
CA THR A 27 -3.79 -19.20 3.12
C THR A 27 -4.62 -18.51 4.19
N LYS A 28 -5.84 -18.07 3.86
CA LYS A 28 -6.74 -17.26 4.72
C LYS A 28 -6.19 -15.87 5.07
N GLU A 29 -5.06 -15.47 4.54
CA GLU A 29 -4.49 -14.13 4.73
C GLU A 29 -5.35 -13.06 4.09
N TYR A 30 -5.44 -11.90 4.77
CA TYR A 30 -6.03 -10.69 4.19
C TYR A 30 -5.01 -9.98 3.32
N VAL A 31 -5.46 -9.46 2.18
CA VAL A 31 -4.66 -8.72 1.21
C VAL A 31 -5.42 -7.50 0.72
N ALA A 32 -4.68 -6.48 0.30
CA ALA A 32 -5.21 -5.34 -0.44
C ALA A 32 -4.92 -5.57 -1.93
N ILE A 33 -5.94 -5.51 -2.75
CA ILE A 33 -5.79 -5.66 -4.20
C ILE A 33 -6.20 -4.36 -4.89
N LYS A 34 -5.23 -3.73 -5.54
CA LYS A 34 -5.46 -2.53 -6.35
C LYS A 34 -5.73 -2.94 -7.79
N LYS A 35 -6.93 -2.61 -8.26
CA LYS A 35 -7.32 -2.75 -9.66
C LYS A 35 -7.12 -1.43 -10.38
N PHE A 36 -6.27 -1.41 -11.39
CA PHE A 36 -6.13 -0.26 -12.26
C PHE A 36 -7.24 -0.20 -13.29
N LYS A 37 -7.71 1.02 -13.57
CA LYS A 37 -8.67 1.25 -14.66
C LYS A 37 -8.00 0.90 -15.99
N GLU A 38 -8.76 0.27 -16.87
CA GLU A 38 -8.32 0.02 -18.22
C GLU A 38 -8.04 1.35 -18.94
N THR A 39 -6.92 1.40 -19.65
CA THR A 39 -6.53 2.56 -20.44
C THR A 39 -5.87 2.13 -21.74
N GLU A 40 -6.10 2.87 -22.79
CA GLU A 40 -5.37 2.73 -24.07
C GLU A 40 -4.19 3.70 -24.17
N ASP A 41 -4.06 4.63 -23.22
CA ASP A 41 -2.97 5.61 -23.17
C ASP A 41 -1.63 4.91 -22.92
N GLU A 42 -0.74 4.98 -23.91
CA GLU A 42 0.59 4.37 -23.88
C GLU A 42 1.49 4.99 -22.80
N ILE A 43 1.30 6.26 -22.46
CA ILE A 43 2.06 6.94 -21.39
C ILE A 43 1.66 6.34 -20.05
N VAL A 44 0.37 6.16 -19.80
CA VAL A 44 -0.15 5.55 -18.59
C VAL A 44 0.32 4.11 -18.45
N LYS A 45 0.27 3.33 -19.54
CA LYS A 45 0.79 1.96 -19.57
C LYS A 45 2.28 1.88 -19.21
N LYS A 46 3.10 2.79 -19.74
CA LYS A 46 4.55 2.88 -19.40
C LYS A 46 4.76 3.23 -17.94
N THR A 47 3.99 4.17 -17.41
CA THR A 47 4.04 4.56 -15.99
C THR A 47 3.69 3.38 -15.09
N MET A 48 2.63 2.64 -15.39
CA MET A 48 2.25 1.43 -14.66
C MET A 48 3.35 0.35 -14.66
N LYS A 49 4.00 0.14 -15.80
CA LYS A 49 5.12 -0.81 -15.91
C LYS A 49 6.31 -0.39 -15.05
N ARG A 50 6.62 0.91 -14.98
CA ARG A 50 7.69 1.45 -14.11
C ARG A 50 7.36 1.25 -12.65
N GLU A 51 6.14 1.60 -12.22
CA GLU A 51 5.68 1.39 -10.84
C GLU A 51 5.77 -0.08 -10.45
N LEU A 52 5.34 -0.99 -11.31
CA LEU A 52 5.44 -2.42 -11.06
C LEU A 52 6.88 -2.89 -10.86
N ARG A 53 7.82 -2.41 -11.70
CA ARG A 53 9.25 -2.74 -11.55
C ARG A 53 9.81 -2.25 -10.23
N VAL A 54 9.47 -1.02 -9.84
CA VAL A 54 9.87 -0.43 -8.56
C VAL A 54 9.36 -1.28 -7.40
N LEU A 55 8.06 -1.62 -7.40
CA LEU A 55 7.44 -2.44 -6.36
C LEU A 55 8.09 -3.82 -6.21
N GLN A 56 8.48 -4.44 -7.31
CA GLN A 56 9.15 -5.75 -7.30
C GLN A 56 10.55 -5.71 -6.67
N LEU A 57 11.21 -4.54 -6.68
CA LEU A 57 12.55 -4.35 -6.12
C LEU A 57 12.54 -3.95 -4.64
N LEU A 58 11.43 -3.39 -4.16
CA LEU A 58 11.33 -2.88 -2.80
C LEU A 58 11.04 -3.99 -1.79
N LYS A 59 11.94 -4.15 -0.81
CA LYS A 59 11.78 -5.04 0.35
C LYS A 59 12.31 -4.34 1.59
N HIS A 60 11.40 -3.91 2.45
CA HIS A 60 11.74 -3.25 3.70
C HIS A 60 10.59 -3.43 4.70
N ASP A 61 10.91 -3.59 6.00
CA ASP A 61 9.92 -3.83 7.04
C ASP A 61 8.92 -2.69 7.22
N ASN A 62 9.30 -1.47 6.84
CA ASN A 62 8.47 -0.27 6.96
C ASN A 62 7.91 0.20 5.60
N ILE A 63 7.86 -0.68 4.64
CA ILE A 63 7.20 -0.47 3.34
C ILE A 63 6.22 -1.62 3.12
N VAL A 64 5.00 -1.29 2.73
CA VAL A 64 3.95 -2.29 2.46
C VAL A 64 4.47 -3.36 1.49
N GLU A 65 4.34 -4.62 1.88
CA GLU A 65 4.81 -5.74 1.08
C GLU A 65 3.99 -5.89 -0.20
N PHE A 66 4.66 -5.83 -1.33
CA PHE A 66 4.10 -6.22 -2.62
C PHE A 66 4.21 -7.74 -2.77
N LYS A 67 3.09 -8.41 -2.99
CA LYS A 67 3.04 -9.88 -3.09
C LYS A 67 3.10 -10.38 -4.52
N GLU A 68 2.19 -9.93 -5.36
CA GLU A 68 2.11 -10.35 -6.76
C GLU A 68 1.34 -9.37 -7.64
N ALA A 69 1.49 -9.50 -8.94
CA ALA A 69 0.67 -8.81 -9.94
C ALA A 69 0.07 -9.84 -10.90
N PHE A 70 -1.14 -9.58 -11.36
CA PHE A 70 -1.76 -10.40 -12.39
C PHE A 70 -2.66 -9.56 -13.32
N LYS A 71 -2.88 -10.08 -14.52
CA LYS A 71 -3.81 -9.48 -15.48
C LYS A 71 -5.03 -10.37 -15.66
N ARG A 72 -6.20 -9.76 -15.76
CA ARG A 72 -7.45 -10.43 -16.11
C ARG A 72 -8.34 -9.48 -16.91
N LYS A 73 -8.83 -9.93 -18.07
CA LYS A 73 -9.69 -9.12 -18.96
C LYS A 73 -9.14 -7.69 -19.16
N ASN A 74 -7.87 -7.58 -19.56
CA ASN A 74 -7.13 -6.34 -19.78
C ASN A 74 -6.93 -5.42 -18.54
N ASN A 75 -7.43 -5.79 -17.38
CA ASN A 75 -7.17 -5.05 -16.14
C ASN A 75 -5.91 -5.59 -15.45
N LEU A 76 -5.11 -4.66 -14.90
CA LEU A 76 -3.97 -4.98 -14.05
C LEU A 76 -4.38 -4.95 -12.58
N PHE A 77 -4.00 -5.97 -11.85
CA PHE A 77 -4.22 -6.10 -10.42
C PHE A 77 -2.88 -6.22 -9.70
N LEU A 78 -2.69 -5.43 -8.65
CA LEU A 78 -1.54 -5.50 -7.76
C LEU A 78 -2.00 -5.94 -6.38
N VAL A 79 -1.32 -6.94 -5.82
CA VAL A 79 -1.63 -7.52 -4.52
C VAL A 79 -0.59 -7.11 -3.50
N PHE A 80 -1.06 -6.55 -2.40
CA PHE A 80 -0.24 -6.12 -1.26
C PHE A 80 -0.72 -6.77 0.03
N GLU A 81 0.14 -6.78 1.05
CA GLU A 81 -0.34 -7.06 2.41
C GLU A 81 -1.45 -6.08 2.80
N PHE A 82 -2.38 -6.54 3.62
CA PHE A 82 -3.46 -5.68 4.13
C PHE A 82 -3.13 -5.18 5.53
N ILE A 83 -3.19 -3.87 5.71
CA ILE A 83 -3.02 -3.20 7.00
C ILE A 83 -4.30 -2.42 7.30
N GLU A 84 -4.88 -2.65 8.48
CA GLU A 84 -6.24 -2.26 8.81
C GLU A 84 -6.46 -0.74 8.79
N ARG A 85 -5.49 0.06 9.30
CA ARG A 85 -5.66 1.49 9.44
C ARG A 85 -4.42 2.31 9.07
N ASN A 86 -4.61 3.59 8.83
CA ASN A 86 -3.56 4.55 8.56
C ASN A 86 -3.31 5.50 9.75
N LEU A 87 -2.27 6.32 9.63
CA LEU A 87 -1.91 7.27 10.69
C LEU A 87 -2.99 8.35 10.90
N LEU A 88 -3.69 8.77 9.85
CA LEU A 88 -4.76 9.78 10.00
C LEU A 88 -5.85 9.27 10.93
N GLU A 89 -6.32 8.04 10.76
CA GLU A 89 -7.32 7.41 11.62
C GLU A 89 -6.84 7.34 13.07
N LEU A 90 -5.57 7.00 13.30
CA LEU A 90 -4.98 7.01 14.64
C LEU A 90 -4.95 8.42 15.24
N LEU A 91 -4.61 9.45 14.46
CA LEU A 91 -4.60 10.84 14.92
C LEU A 91 -6.02 11.34 15.26
N GLU A 92 -7.01 10.94 14.50
CA GLU A 92 -8.43 11.27 14.76
C GLU A 92 -8.95 10.61 16.04
N GLU A 93 -8.51 9.39 16.35
CA GLU A 93 -8.82 8.70 17.60
C GLU A 93 -8.17 9.36 18.84
N GLN A 94 -7.13 10.15 18.64
CA GLN A 94 -6.32 10.78 19.71
C GLN A 94 -6.34 12.31 19.58
N PRO A 95 -7.47 12.97 19.86
CA PRO A 95 -7.63 14.42 19.62
C PRO A 95 -6.67 15.28 20.45
N ASN A 96 -6.14 14.76 21.55
CA ASN A 96 -5.15 15.42 22.40
C ASN A 96 -3.69 15.18 21.98
N GLY A 97 -3.50 14.49 20.84
CA GLY A 97 -2.19 14.11 20.32
C GLY A 97 -1.71 12.75 20.80
N LEU A 98 -0.67 12.25 20.13
CA LEU A 98 -0.03 10.98 20.46
C LEU A 98 1.01 11.15 21.57
N GLU A 99 1.27 10.07 22.31
CA GLU A 99 2.34 10.04 23.30
C GLU A 99 3.70 10.34 22.64
N PRO A 100 4.58 11.18 23.26
CA PRO A 100 5.87 11.57 22.67
C PRO A 100 6.77 10.40 22.27
N GLN A 101 6.80 9.31 23.05
CA GLN A 101 7.60 8.13 22.72
C GLN A 101 7.07 7.41 21.49
N LEU A 102 5.75 7.35 21.33
CA LEU A 102 5.12 6.80 20.12
C LEU A 102 5.46 7.64 18.89
N ILE A 103 5.38 8.96 18.99
CA ILE A 103 5.76 9.89 17.91
C ILE A 103 7.22 9.64 17.49
N LYS A 104 8.15 9.55 18.42
CA LYS A 104 9.56 9.24 18.14
C LYS A 104 9.71 7.93 17.39
N SER A 105 9.03 6.88 17.84
CA SER A 105 9.05 5.57 17.20
C SER A 105 8.53 5.61 15.75
N LEU A 106 7.40 6.27 15.54
CA LEU A 106 6.79 6.37 14.21
C LEU A 106 7.65 7.19 13.26
N ILE A 107 8.17 8.32 13.69
CA ILE A 107 9.07 9.17 12.88
C ILE A 107 10.37 8.43 12.57
N TYR A 108 10.94 7.70 13.52
CA TYR A 108 12.13 6.88 13.29
C TYR A 108 11.88 5.81 12.20
N GLN A 109 10.77 5.10 12.28
CA GLN A 109 10.38 4.11 11.28
C GLN A 109 10.16 4.74 9.89
N LEU A 110 9.50 5.90 9.84
CA LEU A 110 9.32 6.65 8.60
C LEU A 110 10.66 7.07 7.99
N CYS A 111 11.57 7.61 8.79
CA CYS A 111 12.91 7.99 8.33
C CYS A 111 13.70 6.79 7.79
N LYS A 112 13.59 5.63 8.42
CA LYS A 112 14.23 4.40 7.93
C LYS A 112 13.70 3.99 6.57
N SER A 113 12.39 4.03 6.37
CA SER A 113 11.76 3.68 5.09
C SER A 113 12.12 4.68 3.98
N VAL A 114 12.12 5.97 4.29
CA VAL A 114 12.50 7.03 3.35
C VAL A 114 13.98 6.94 2.97
N LYS A 115 14.85 6.67 3.95
CA LYS A 115 16.28 6.42 3.69
C LYS A 115 16.45 5.27 2.69
N TYR A 116 15.77 4.15 2.92
CA TYR A 116 15.81 3.00 2.02
C TYR A 116 15.37 3.37 0.60
N LEU A 117 14.25 4.11 0.45
CA LEU A 117 13.77 4.57 -0.86
C LEU A 117 14.81 5.46 -1.55
N HIS A 118 15.43 6.40 -0.83
CA HIS A 118 16.45 7.30 -1.38
C HIS A 118 17.70 6.53 -1.81
N GLU A 119 18.11 5.51 -1.08
CA GLU A 119 19.21 4.62 -1.46
C GLU A 119 18.90 3.82 -2.74
N GLN A 120 17.62 3.59 -3.05
CA GLN A 120 17.16 3.01 -4.31
C GLN A 120 16.88 4.04 -5.41
N ASN A 121 17.25 5.31 -5.19
CA ASN A 121 16.98 6.44 -6.10
C ASN A 121 15.48 6.69 -6.33
N ILE A 122 14.66 6.47 -5.32
CA ILE A 122 13.21 6.66 -5.37
C ILE A 122 12.81 7.80 -4.43
N ILE A 123 11.98 8.72 -4.91
CA ILE A 123 11.37 9.80 -4.14
C ILE A 123 9.87 9.52 -4.04
N HIS A 124 9.33 9.52 -2.82
CA HIS A 124 7.93 9.18 -2.58
C HIS A 124 6.96 10.23 -3.17
N ARG A 125 7.18 11.51 -2.87
CA ARG A 125 6.41 12.71 -3.31
C ARG A 125 5.04 12.94 -2.68
N ASP A 126 4.53 12.01 -1.88
CA ASP A 126 3.19 12.15 -1.28
C ASP A 126 3.15 11.59 0.15
N ILE A 127 4.13 11.96 0.97
CA ILE A 127 4.17 11.57 2.39
C ILE A 127 3.15 12.38 3.16
N LYS A 128 2.14 11.71 3.68
CA LYS A 128 1.07 12.28 4.49
C LYS A 128 0.42 11.20 5.36
N PRO A 129 -0.29 11.56 6.44
CA PRO A 129 -0.86 10.58 7.36
C PRO A 129 -1.77 9.53 6.71
N GLU A 130 -2.52 9.88 5.68
CA GLU A 130 -3.38 8.94 4.95
C GLU A 130 -2.61 7.83 4.25
N ASN A 131 -1.35 8.09 3.87
CA ASN A 131 -0.48 7.16 3.15
C ASN A 131 0.48 6.38 4.05
N LEU A 132 0.42 6.61 5.36
CA LEU A 132 1.21 5.90 6.36
C LEU A 132 0.33 4.88 7.06
N LEU A 133 0.53 3.61 6.76
CA LEU A 133 -0.25 2.52 7.32
C LEU A 133 0.35 2.07 8.66
N ILE A 134 -0.51 1.80 9.62
CA ILE A 134 -0.10 1.42 10.98
C ILE A 134 -0.72 0.09 11.38
N THR A 135 0.11 -0.84 11.83
CA THR A 135 -0.34 -2.10 12.40
C THR A 135 -0.84 -1.93 13.84
N ASN A 136 -1.54 -2.92 14.38
CA ASN A 136 -2.01 -2.92 15.77
C ASN A 136 -0.86 -2.89 16.78
N SER A 137 0.34 -3.34 16.39
CA SER A 137 1.57 -3.25 17.20
C SER A 137 2.31 -1.91 17.07
N MET A 138 1.67 -0.88 16.49
CA MET A 138 2.24 0.45 16.23
C MET A 138 3.51 0.41 15.35
N LYS A 139 3.56 -0.53 14.43
CA LYS A 139 4.55 -0.58 13.37
C LYS A 139 4.04 0.22 12.17
N LEU A 140 4.86 1.18 11.70
CA LEU A 140 4.60 1.99 10.52
C LEU A 140 5.06 1.24 9.26
#